data_d395355b33d332f8a35c5407220a064d
#
_entry.id   d395355b33d332f8a35c5407220a064d
#
_cell.length_a   1.000
_cell.length_b   1.000
_cell.length_c   1.000
_cell.angle_alpha   90.00
_cell.angle_beta   90.00
_cell.angle_gamma   90.00
#
_symmetry.space_group_name_H-M   'P 1'
#
loop_
_entity.id
_entity.type
_entity.pdbx_description
1 polymer ?
#
loop_
_entity_poly.entity_id
_entity_poly.type
_entity_poly.pdbx_seq_one_letter_code
_entity_poly.pdbx_strand_id
1 'polypeptide(L)'
;MCIRDSNDGIANSLVAQMLYLDSEDSSKPIYLYINSPGGSVTAGLAIYDTIQYVKSDVVTICVGLAASMGAFLLAAGTKGKRVALPHSRIMIHQPLGGTSRRQASDIEIEAREILRMKEMLNRSLADMSGQSFEKIEKDTDRDYFLSAEEAKEYGLIDRVISHPNEA
;
A
#
# COMPACT_ATOMS: atom_id res chain seq x y z
N MET A 1 5.05 4.13 -13.48
CA MET A 1 3.60 4.34 -13.25
C MET A 1 3.41 5.22 -12.01
N CYS A 2 2.34 6.02 -11.92
CA CYS A 2 2.08 6.89 -10.77
C CYS A 2 0.69 6.62 -10.18
N ILE A 3 0.60 6.52 -8.84
CA ILE A 3 -0.68 6.43 -8.12
C ILE A 3 -0.92 7.73 -7.37
N ARG A 4 -2.11 8.31 -7.53
CA ARG A 4 -2.60 9.42 -6.71
C ARG A 4 -3.74 9.00 -5.80
N ASP A 5 -4.77 8.33 -6.33
CA ASP A 5 -5.92 7.84 -5.58
C ASP A 5 -6.18 6.37 -5.92
N SER A 6 -6.51 5.56 -4.92
CA SER A 6 -6.88 4.16 -5.15
C SER A 6 -8.38 4.09 -5.42
N ASN A 7 -8.78 4.31 -6.69
CA ASN A 7 -10.13 4.06 -7.18
C ASN A 7 -10.13 2.99 -8.28
N ASP A 8 -11.30 2.47 -8.62
CA ASP A 8 -11.42 1.32 -9.54
C ASP A 8 -10.85 1.61 -10.94
N GLY A 9 -11.04 2.83 -11.45
CA GLY A 9 -10.51 3.21 -12.78
C GLY A 9 -8.98 3.23 -12.82
N ILE A 10 -8.36 3.82 -11.80
CA ILE A 10 -6.90 3.86 -11.66
C ILE A 10 -6.36 2.45 -11.39
N ALA A 11 -7.01 1.67 -10.52
CA ALA A 11 -6.60 0.30 -10.23
C ALA A 11 -6.60 -0.57 -11.49
N ASN A 12 -7.69 -0.56 -12.26
CA ASN A 12 -7.78 -1.33 -13.50
C ASN A 12 -6.71 -0.92 -14.53
N SER A 13 -6.43 0.39 -14.65
CA SER A 13 -5.38 0.88 -15.54
C SER A 13 -3.99 0.40 -15.10
N LEU A 14 -3.69 0.46 -13.80
CA LEU A 14 -2.40 0.02 -13.27
C LEU A 14 -2.23 -1.50 -13.41
N VAL A 15 -3.26 -2.28 -13.09
CA VAL A 15 -3.27 -3.74 -13.28
C VAL A 15 -2.96 -4.10 -14.73
N ALA A 16 -3.66 -3.47 -15.69
CA ALA A 16 -3.42 -3.72 -17.12
C ALA A 16 -1.99 -3.35 -17.55
N GLN A 17 -1.47 -2.19 -17.07
CA GLN A 17 -0.10 -1.77 -17.37
C GLN A 17 0.94 -2.70 -16.76
N MET A 18 0.75 -3.17 -15.52
CA MET A 18 1.70 -4.08 -14.87
C MET A 18 1.74 -5.43 -15.58
N LEU A 19 0.58 -6.00 -15.91
CA LEU A 19 0.49 -7.25 -16.66
C LEU A 19 1.11 -7.12 -18.06
N TYR A 20 0.89 -5.98 -18.74
CA TYR A 20 1.50 -5.71 -20.03
C TYR A 20 3.03 -5.63 -19.92
N LEU A 21 3.58 -4.84 -18.99
CA LEU A 21 5.03 -4.70 -18.80
C LEU A 21 5.70 -6.02 -18.43
N ASP A 22 5.08 -6.81 -17.56
CA ASP A 22 5.55 -8.14 -17.19
C ASP A 22 5.58 -9.09 -18.39
N SER A 23 4.56 -9.01 -19.28
CA SER A 23 4.51 -9.83 -20.50
C SER A 23 5.55 -9.45 -21.56
N GLU A 24 5.93 -8.17 -21.63
CA GLU A 24 6.95 -7.68 -22.57
C GLU A 24 8.37 -8.13 -22.17
N ASP A 25 8.73 -8.00 -20.91
CA ASP A 25 10.04 -8.41 -20.40
C ASP A 25 10.06 -8.52 -18.88
N SER A 26 9.78 -9.68 -18.34
CA SER A 26 9.73 -9.92 -16.90
C SER A 26 11.09 -9.84 -16.18
N SER A 27 12.19 -9.67 -16.91
CA SER A 27 13.52 -9.44 -16.32
C SER A 27 13.75 -7.97 -15.93
N LYS A 28 12.93 -7.05 -16.41
CA LYS A 28 13.00 -5.63 -16.10
C LYS A 28 12.11 -5.27 -14.93
N PRO A 29 12.58 -4.41 -13.99
CA PRO A 29 11.76 -3.96 -12.88
C PRO A 29 10.67 -2.99 -13.35
N ILE A 30 9.52 -3.05 -12.68
CA ILE A 30 8.40 -2.12 -12.82
C ILE A 30 8.51 -1.06 -11.73
N TYR A 31 8.59 0.21 -12.10
CA TYR A 31 8.68 1.32 -11.15
C TYR A 31 7.29 1.90 -10.89
N LEU A 32 6.86 1.86 -9.62
CA LEU A 32 5.58 2.38 -9.15
C LEU A 32 5.80 3.58 -8.22
N TYR A 33 5.52 4.79 -8.71
CA TYR A 33 5.60 6.03 -7.95
C TYR A 33 4.29 6.29 -7.23
N ILE A 34 4.36 6.54 -5.92
CA ILE A 34 3.21 6.69 -5.04
C ILE A 34 3.21 8.09 -4.43
N ASN A 35 2.15 8.85 -4.74
CA ASN A 35 1.80 10.11 -4.08
C ASN A 35 0.28 10.09 -3.85
N SER A 36 -0.14 9.42 -2.77
CA SER A 36 -1.54 9.04 -2.58
C SER A 36 -1.99 9.22 -1.12
N PRO A 37 -3.16 9.82 -0.88
CA PRO A 37 -3.80 9.84 0.42
C PRO A 37 -4.49 8.50 0.77
N GLY A 38 -4.49 7.52 -0.15
CA GLY A 38 -5.20 6.26 -0.05
C GLY A 38 -6.38 6.14 -0.99
N GLY A 39 -7.47 5.50 -0.54
CA GLY A 39 -8.69 5.32 -1.31
C GLY A 39 -9.38 3.99 -1.03
N SER A 40 -10.07 3.43 -2.03
CA SER A 40 -10.81 2.17 -1.93
C SER A 40 -9.89 1.00 -1.58
N VAL A 41 -10.24 0.26 -0.53
CA VAL A 41 -9.49 -0.94 -0.09
C VAL A 41 -9.50 -2.00 -1.19
N THR A 42 -10.65 -2.26 -1.81
CA THR A 42 -10.77 -3.27 -2.86
C THR A 42 -9.97 -2.92 -4.12
N ALA A 43 -9.97 -1.65 -4.52
CA ALA A 43 -9.13 -1.16 -5.60
C ALA A 43 -7.62 -1.32 -5.28
N GLY A 44 -7.23 -0.99 -4.06
CA GLY A 44 -5.86 -1.19 -3.58
C GLY A 44 -5.45 -2.65 -3.55
N LEU A 45 -6.33 -3.54 -3.11
CA LEU A 45 -6.07 -4.99 -3.10
C LEU A 45 -5.89 -5.57 -4.51
N ALA A 46 -6.63 -5.08 -5.52
CA ALA A 46 -6.41 -5.49 -6.90
C ALA A 46 -4.98 -5.15 -7.39
N ILE A 47 -4.47 -3.96 -7.01
CA ILE A 47 -3.09 -3.56 -7.32
C ILE A 47 -2.10 -4.42 -6.53
N TYR A 48 -2.35 -4.62 -5.23
CA TYR A 48 -1.52 -5.46 -4.36
C TYR A 48 -1.36 -6.88 -4.89
N ASP A 49 -2.47 -7.54 -5.21
CA ASP A 49 -2.45 -8.89 -5.74
C ASP A 49 -1.69 -8.94 -7.08
N THR A 50 -1.80 -7.90 -7.91
CA THR A 50 -1.05 -7.81 -9.16
C THR A 50 0.45 -7.64 -8.91
N ILE A 51 0.86 -6.82 -7.93
CA ILE A 51 2.27 -6.71 -7.51
C ILE A 51 2.83 -8.07 -7.11
N GLN A 52 2.04 -8.88 -6.38
CA GLN A 52 2.48 -10.21 -5.95
C GLN A 52 2.41 -11.26 -7.07
N TYR A 53 1.59 -11.04 -8.09
CA TYR A 53 1.35 -12.00 -9.18
C TYR A 53 2.39 -11.91 -10.31
N VAL A 54 2.85 -10.70 -10.66
CA VAL A 54 3.82 -10.49 -11.74
C VAL A 54 5.20 -11.08 -11.37
N LYS A 55 5.97 -11.48 -12.37
CA LYS A 55 7.32 -12.02 -12.20
C LYS A 55 8.37 -10.92 -12.10
N SER A 56 8.09 -9.77 -12.70
CA SER A 56 8.93 -8.57 -12.62
C SER A 56 9.05 -8.09 -11.18
N ASP A 57 10.23 -7.67 -10.76
CA ASP A 57 10.39 -6.94 -9.51
C ASP A 57 9.62 -5.61 -9.58
N VAL A 58 8.85 -5.31 -8.54
CA VAL A 58 8.13 -4.04 -8.44
C VAL A 58 8.84 -3.12 -7.44
N VAL A 59 9.48 -2.09 -7.98
CA VAL A 59 10.12 -1.01 -7.19
C VAL A 59 9.05 0.00 -6.82
N THR A 60 8.78 0.15 -5.53
CA THR A 60 7.81 1.15 -5.03
C THR A 60 8.54 2.38 -4.51
N ILE A 61 8.07 3.57 -4.90
CA ILE A 61 8.74 4.83 -4.59
C ILE A 61 7.73 5.83 -4.04
N CYS A 62 7.88 6.22 -2.77
CA CYS A 62 7.07 7.29 -2.19
C CYS A 62 7.62 8.66 -2.59
N VAL A 63 6.74 9.48 -3.21
CA VAL A 63 7.02 10.88 -3.59
C VAL A 63 5.96 11.76 -2.94
N GLY A 64 6.32 12.49 -1.91
CA GLY A 64 5.41 13.34 -1.15
C GLY A 64 4.64 12.59 -0.07
N LEU A 65 3.56 11.90 -0.40
CA LEU A 65 2.70 11.21 0.57
C LEU A 65 2.35 9.79 0.12
N ALA A 66 2.51 8.84 1.03
CA ALA A 66 1.89 7.52 0.91
C ALA A 66 1.07 7.26 2.18
N ALA A 67 -0.26 7.42 2.11
CA ALA A 67 -1.15 7.26 3.24
C ALA A 67 -2.17 6.14 3.02
N SER A 68 -2.57 5.44 4.10
CA SER A 68 -3.62 4.42 4.05
C SER A 68 -3.28 3.32 3.03
N MET A 69 -4.16 3.07 2.04
CA MET A 69 -3.85 2.14 0.94
C MET A 69 -2.58 2.51 0.16
N GLY A 70 -2.19 3.80 0.10
CA GLY A 70 -0.93 4.23 -0.50
C GLY A 70 0.28 3.70 0.27
N ALA A 71 0.25 3.72 1.61
CA ALA A 71 1.31 3.15 2.45
C ALA A 71 1.35 1.61 2.35
N PHE A 72 0.19 0.98 2.27
CA PHE A 72 0.06 -0.46 2.07
C PHE A 72 0.72 -0.89 0.74
N LEU A 73 0.42 -0.20 -0.36
CA LEU A 73 1.02 -0.47 -1.66
C LEU A 73 2.53 -0.14 -1.71
N LEU A 74 2.97 0.87 -0.98
CA LEU A 74 4.40 1.17 -0.82
C LEU A 74 5.14 0.00 -0.18
N ALA A 75 4.58 -0.54 0.91
CA ALA A 75 5.15 -1.68 1.62
C ALA A 75 5.08 -2.99 0.81
N ALA A 76 4.15 -3.10 -0.15
CA ALA A 76 3.92 -4.28 -0.98
C ALA A 76 4.97 -4.50 -2.09
N GLY A 77 5.84 -3.53 -2.36
CA GLY A 77 6.91 -3.66 -3.36
C GLY A 77 7.88 -4.80 -3.05
N THR A 78 8.67 -5.18 -4.03
CA THR A 78 9.71 -6.22 -3.89
C THR A 78 10.66 -5.85 -2.75
N LYS A 79 10.88 -6.76 -1.82
CA LYS A 79 11.74 -6.54 -0.65
C LYS A 79 13.16 -6.14 -1.08
N GLY A 80 13.69 -5.10 -0.44
CA GLY A 80 14.96 -4.45 -0.83
C GLY A 80 14.80 -3.35 -1.87
N LYS A 81 13.59 -3.19 -2.48
CA LYS A 81 13.30 -2.24 -3.56
C LYS A 81 12.15 -1.27 -3.23
N ARG A 82 11.82 -1.14 -1.95
CA ARG A 82 10.82 -0.20 -1.44
C ARG A 82 11.54 1.05 -0.95
N VAL A 83 11.24 2.21 -1.54
CA VAL A 83 12.01 3.42 -1.26
C VAL A 83 11.11 4.65 -1.03
N ALA A 84 11.63 5.65 -0.34
CA ALA A 84 10.99 6.96 -0.21
C ALA A 84 11.99 8.07 -0.45
N LEU A 85 11.51 9.23 -0.94
CA LEU A 85 12.30 10.45 -0.99
C LEU A 85 12.40 11.07 0.42
N PRO A 86 13.45 11.87 0.74
CA PRO A 86 13.77 12.27 2.11
C PRO A 86 12.66 13.06 2.82
N HIS A 87 11.84 13.81 2.08
CA HIS A 87 10.75 14.62 2.63
C HIS A 87 9.38 13.97 2.51
N SER A 88 9.33 12.70 2.10
CA SER A 88 8.07 11.95 2.01
C SER A 88 7.49 11.66 3.39
N ARG A 89 6.16 11.64 3.46
CA ARG A 89 5.41 11.20 4.64
C ARG A 89 4.71 9.90 4.34
N ILE A 90 4.73 9.01 5.29
CA ILE A 90 4.03 7.73 5.24
C ILE A 90 3.02 7.69 6.38
N MET A 91 1.79 7.22 6.15
CA MET A 91 0.77 7.12 7.19
C MET A 91 0.03 5.81 7.07
N ILE A 92 -0.05 5.08 8.17
CA ILE A 92 -0.83 3.86 8.29
C ILE A 92 -1.99 4.08 9.26
N HIS A 93 -3.13 3.50 8.94
CA HIS A 93 -4.32 3.45 9.80
C HIS A 93 -5.25 2.30 9.39
N GLN A 94 -6.19 1.94 10.26
CA GLN A 94 -7.22 0.95 9.97
C GLN A 94 -8.17 1.41 8.87
N PRO A 95 -8.85 0.47 8.15
CA PRO A 95 -9.83 0.83 7.14
C PRO A 95 -10.98 1.64 7.72
N LEU A 96 -11.41 2.66 6.99
CA LEU A 96 -12.58 3.46 7.34
C LEU A 96 -13.82 2.86 6.71
N GLY A 97 -14.89 2.76 7.48
CA GLY A 97 -16.22 2.41 7.00
C GLY A 97 -17.18 3.58 7.17
N GLY A 98 -18.15 3.69 6.30
CA GLY A 98 -19.22 4.70 6.39
C GLY A 98 -20.58 4.04 6.41
N THR A 99 -21.38 4.29 7.45
CA THR A 99 -22.78 3.87 7.50
C THR A 99 -23.67 5.07 7.15
N SER A 100 -24.22 5.09 5.94
CA SER A 100 -25.44 5.87 5.66
C SER A 100 -26.66 5.13 6.20
N ARG A 101 -27.87 5.75 6.16
CA ARG A 101 -29.12 5.10 6.59
C ARG A 101 -29.30 3.73 5.92
N ARG A 102 -29.13 2.66 6.71
CA ARG A 102 -29.25 1.26 6.29
C ARG A 102 -30.04 0.46 7.29
N GLN A 103 -30.54 -0.69 6.88
CA GLN A 103 -31.18 -1.65 7.78
C GLN A 103 -30.16 -2.22 8.77
N ALA A 104 -30.61 -2.59 9.98
CA ALA A 104 -29.72 -3.12 11.02
C ALA A 104 -28.90 -4.33 10.54
N SER A 105 -29.51 -5.22 9.77
CA SER A 105 -28.83 -6.40 9.19
C SER A 105 -27.72 -6.00 8.22
N ASP A 106 -27.89 -4.95 7.41
CA ASP A 106 -26.86 -4.47 6.48
C ASP A 106 -25.68 -3.89 7.24
N ILE A 107 -25.95 -3.16 8.35
CA ILE A 107 -24.89 -2.62 9.22
C ILE A 107 -24.05 -3.75 9.83
N GLU A 108 -24.70 -4.84 10.28
CA GLU A 108 -24.00 -6.00 10.82
C GLU A 108 -23.11 -6.66 9.77
N ILE A 109 -23.61 -6.84 8.55
CA ILE A 109 -22.84 -7.43 7.44
C ILE A 109 -21.63 -6.56 7.10
N GLU A 110 -21.81 -5.23 6.99
CA GLU A 110 -20.70 -4.31 6.72
C GLU A 110 -19.67 -4.28 7.85
N ALA A 111 -20.11 -4.23 9.10
CA ALA A 111 -19.21 -4.24 10.25
C ALA A 111 -18.34 -5.50 10.25
N ARG A 112 -18.92 -6.66 9.96
CA ARG A 112 -18.19 -7.93 9.85
C ARG A 112 -17.15 -7.91 8.75
N GLU A 113 -17.51 -7.36 7.57
CA GLU A 113 -16.60 -7.26 6.43
C GLU A 113 -15.45 -6.26 6.70
N ILE A 114 -15.72 -5.12 7.31
CA ILE A 114 -14.69 -4.13 7.71
C ILE A 114 -13.71 -4.75 8.71
N LEU A 115 -14.19 -5.49 9.70
CA LEU A 115 -13.34 -6.18 10.67
C LEU A 115 -12.47 -7.24 9.99
N ARG A 116 -13.01 -8.00 9.04
CA ARG A 116 -12.26 -8.97 8.24
C ARG A 116 -11.15 -8.28 7.42
N MET A 117 -11.48 -7.17 6.76
CA MET A 117 -10.49 -6.39 6.01
C MET A 117 -9.41 -5.80 6.92
N LYS A 118 -9.78 -5.28 8.09
CA LYS A 118 -8.82 -4.77 9.09
C LYS A 118 -7.81 -5.85 9.47
N GLU A 119 -8.28 -7.04 9.84
CA GLU A 119 -7.40 -8.14 10.22
C GLU A 119 -6.47 -8.54 9.08
N MET A 120 -6.99 -8.69 7.86
CA MET A 120 -6.21 -9.06 6.68
C MET A 120 -5.12 -8.02 6.37
N LEU A 121 -5.46 -6.73 6.34
CA LEU A 121 -4.51 -5.65 6.07
C LEU A 121 -3.43 -5.57 7.15
N ASN A 122 -3.80 -5.74 8.43
CA ASN A 122 -2.83 -5.73 9.52
C ASN A 122 -1.87 -6.92 9.45
N ARG A 123 -2.35 -8.13 9.11
CA ARG A 123 -1.48 -9.30 8.89
C ARG A 123 -0.51 -9.05 7.74
N SER A 124 -0.99 -8.54 6.60
CA SER A 124 -0.14 -8.23 5.46
C SER A 124 0.90 -7.15 5.79
N LEU A 125 0.53 -6.10 6.54
CA LEU A 125 1.48 -5.09 7.01
C LEU A 125 2.53 -5.68 7.96
N ALA A 126 2.13 -6.58 8.85
CA ALA A 126 3.05 -7.27 9.75
C ALA A 126 4.08 -8.10 8.95
N ASP A 127 3.62 -8.87 7.98
CA ASP A 127 4.48 -9.70 7.12
C ASP A 127 5.45 -8.83 6.29
N MET A 128 4.96 -7.74 5.70
CA MET A 128 5.76 -6.84 4.86
C MET A 128 6.78 -6.03 5.66
N SER A 129 6.42 -5.59 6.88
CA SER A 129 7.29 -4.74 7.72
C SER A 129 8.20 -5.52 8.67
N GLY A 130 7.85 -6.78 8.97
CA GLY A 130 8.53 -7.58 9.99
C GLY A 130 8.17 -7.19 11.43
N GLN A 131 7.12 -6.37 11.61
CA GLN A 131 6.58 -6.05 12.93
C GLN A 131 5.62 -7.13 13.41
N SER A 132 5.37 -7.20 14.73
CA SER A 132 4.34 -8.10 15.25
C SER A 132 2.93 -7.62 14.88
N PHE A 133 1.99 -8.55 14.77
CA PHE A 133 0.59 -8.23 14.49
C PHE A 133 0.02 -7.25 15.53
N GLU A 134 0.29 -7.47 16.81
CA GLU A 134 -0.18 -6.65 17.92
C GLU A 134 0.35 -5.21 17.84
N LYS A 135 1.60 -5.04 17.37
CA LYS A 135 2.17 -3.71 17.16
C LYS A 135 1.48 -3.00 15.99
N ILE A 136 1.29 -3.69 14.86
CA ILE A 136 0.55 -3.15 13.72
C ILE A 136 -0.88 -2.78 14.13
N GLU A 137 -1.59 -3.66 14.82
CA GLU A 137 -2.96 -3.41 15.27
C GLU A 137 -3.07 -2.18 16.17
N LYS A 138 -2.12 -2.00 17.08
CA LYS A 138 -2.04 -0.84 17.97
C LYS A 138 -1.73 0.44 17.20
N ASP A 139 -0.74 0.41 16.32
CA ASP A 139 -0.26 1.60 15.61
C ASP A 139 -1.24 2.05 14.52
N THR A 140 -1.99 1.12 13.91
CA THR A 140 -3.03 1.43 12.92
C THR A 140 -4.39 1.82 13.52
N ASP A 141 -4.57 1.76 14.84
CA ASP A 141 -5.86 2.14 15.47
C ASP A 141 -6.27 3.57 15.17
N ARG A 142 -5.28 4.46 15.02
CA ARG A 142 -5.45 5.86 14.58
C ARG A 142 -4.38 6.19 13.54
N ASP A 143 -4.46 7.39 12.96
CA ASP A 143 -3.47 7.88 12.00
C ASP A 143 -2.07 7.88 12.61
N TYR A 144 -1.21 7.02 12.10
CA TYR A 144 0.17 6.87 12.53
C TYR A 144 1.11 7.36 11.43
N PHE A 145 1.63 8.58 11.62
CA PHE A 145 2.49 9.26 10.67
C PHE A 145 3.97 8.97 10.91
N LEU A 146 4.68 8.70 9.83
CA LEU A 146 6.10 8.41 9.79
C LEU A 146 6.80 9.33 8.79
N SER A 147 7.99 9.79 9.12
CA SER A 147 8.96 10.31 8.15
C SER A 147 9.53 9.16 7.32
N ALA A 148 10.28 9.47 6.26
CA ALA A 148 10.92 8.45 5.44
C ALA A 148 11.89 7.57 6.26
N GLU A 149 12.69 8.16 7.15
CA GLU A 149 13.62 7.39 7.99
C GLU A 149 12.88 6.52 9.02
N GLU A 150 11.85 7.06 9.69
CA GLU A 150 11.01 6.28 10.61
C GLU A 150 10.31 5.11 9.89
N ALA A 151 9.85 5.32 8.65
CA ALA A 151 9.23 4.25 7.85
C ALA A 151 10.24 3.14 7.46
N LYS A 152 11.51 3.50 7.25
CA LYS A 152 12.59 2.54 7.05
C LYS A 152 12.88 1.75 8.33
N GLU A 153 13.01 2.42 9.47
CA GLU A 153 13.20 1.74 10.76
C GLU A 153 12.02 0.84 11.12
N TYR A 154 10.82 1.27 10.75
CA TYR A 154 9.59 0.49 10.94
C TYR A 154 9.53 -0.75 10.04
N GLY A 155 10.22 -0.73 8.89
CA GLY A 155 10.25 -1.81 7.91
C GLY A 155 9.22 -1.70 6.78
N LEU A 156 8.52 -0.56 6.66
CA LEU A 156 7.59 -0.31 5.54
C LEU A 156 8.32 -0.03 4.23
N ILE A 157 9.54 0.48 4.30
CA ILE A 157 10.45 0.68 3.17
C ILE A 157 11.84 0.15 3.50
N ASP A 158 12.68 0.01 2.48
CA ASP A 158 14.03 -0.52 2.62
C ASP A 158 15.11 0.57 2.63
N ARG A 159 14.88 1.68 1.89
CA ARG A 159 15.85 2.77 1.75
C ARG A 159 15.17 4.13 1.61
N VAL A 160 15.89 5.17 2.05
CA VAL A 160 15.61 6.56 1.70
C VAL A 160 16.63 6.96 0.64
N ILE A 161 16.17 7.53 -0.48
CA ILE A 161 17.02 7.87 -1.64
C ILE A 161 16.82 9.33 -2.03
N SER A 162 17.89 9.99 -2.46
CA SER A 162 17.86 11.37 -2.96
C SER A 162 17.98 11.46 -4.48
N HIS A 163 18.52 10.41 -5.12
CA HIS A 163 18.78 10.37 -6.57
C HIS A 163 18.29 9.05 -7.19
N PRO A 164 17.81 9.07 -8.45
CA PRO A 164 17.31 7.88 -9.14
C PRO A 164 18.32 6.73 -9.25
N ASN A 165 19.62 7.04 -9.29
CA ASN A 165 20.68 6.02 -9.37
C ASN A 165 20.86 5.20 -8.08
N GLU A 166 20.16 5.58 -7.01
CA GLU A 166 20.14 4.88 -5.72
C GLU A 166 18.96 3.91 -5.60
N ALA A 167 18.00 3.93 -6.56
CA ALA A 167 16.78 3.13 -6.55
C ALA A 167 17.01 1.67 -6.98
#